data_4481be244dbb3bc09480b6868804773f
#
_entry.id   4481be244dbb3bc09480b6868804773f
#
_cell.length_a   1.000
_cell.length_b   1.000
_cell.length_c   1.000
_cell.angle_alpha   90.00
_cell.angle_beta   90.00
_cell.angle_gamma   90.00
#
_symmetry.space_group_name_H-M   'P 1'
#
loop_
_entity.id
_entity.type
_entity.pdbx_description
1 polymer ?
#
loop_
_entity_poly.entity_id
_entity_poly.type
_entity_poly.pdbx_seq_one_letter_code
_entity_poly.pdbx_strand_id
1 'polypeptide(L)'
;VDFYAGYSPERINPGDKEHTVEKIKKVTSGSTPEIADIVDAVYNSVLINGTHKAPSIKVAEASKIIENSQRDVNIAFMNELAKIFNAMGIDTNDVIEAAASKWNFIKLSPGLVGGHCISVDPYYLIQKAQVYGVLPRVMSSARRLNDGMGEYVANQVIKLMNKKGVLVKDAKILLLGI
;
A
#
# COMPACT_ATOMS: atom_id res chain seq x y z
N VAL A 1 32.18 -18.10 1.96
CA VAL A 1 30.78 -18.02 1.54
C VAL A 1 30.47 -19.28 0.76
N ASP A 2 29.47 -20.07 1.21
CA ASP A 2 29.17 -21.38 0.65
C ASP A 2 28.28 -21.27 -0.63
N PHE A 3 27.69 -20.09 -0.88
CA PHE A 3 26.87 -19.82 -2.06
C PHE A 3 26.77 -18.31 -2.35
N TYR A 4 26.37 -17.98 -3.57
CA TYR A 4 26.06 -16.63 -3.98
C TYR A 4 24.55 -16.45 -4.13
N ALA A 5 24.04 -15.27 -3.83
CA ALA A 5 22.62 -14.96 -3.90
C ALA A 5 22.37 -13.67 -4.68
N GLY A 6 21.28 -13.70 -5.46
CA GLY A 6 20.70 -12.51 -6.09
C GLY A 6 19.28 -12.29 -5.61
N TYR A 7 18.81 -11.04 -5.64
CA TYR A 7 17.46 -10.70 -5.27
C TYR A 7 16.87 -9.63 -6.20
N SER A 8 15.63 -9.86 -6.61
CA SER A 8 14.84 -8.92 -7.38
C SER A 8 13.39 -8.98 -6.90
N PRO A 9 12.85 -7.92 -6.26
CA PRO A 9 11.51 -7.94 -5.69
C PRO A 9 10.42 -8.06 -6.77
N GLU A 10 9.29 -8.66 -6.38
CA GLU A 10 8.08 -8.64 -7.19
C GLU A 10 7.40 -7.28 -7.12
N ARG A 11 7.08 -6.69 -8.27
CA ARG A 11 6.47 -5.35 -8.41
C ARG A 11 5.27 -5.33 -9.35
N ILE A 12 4.76 -6.51 -9.76
CA ILE A 12 3.59 -6.61 -10.65
C ILE A 12 2.31 -6.45 -9.82
N ASN A 13 1.35 -5.71 -10.38
CA ASN A 13 0.00 -5.69 -9.85
C ASN A 13 -0.82 -6.78 -10.54
N PRO A 14 -1.40 -7.75 -9.81
CA PRO A 14 -2.26 -8.77 -10.41
C PRO A 14 -3.38 -8.12 -11.22
N GLY A 15 -3.54 -8.59 -12.48
CA GLY A 15 -4.56 -8.07 -13.39
C GLY A 15 -4.18 -6.83 -14.21
N ASP A 16 -3.04 -6.20 -13.92
CA ASP A 16 -2.52 -5.09 -14.74
C ASP A 16 -1.96 -5.64 -16.07
N LYS A 17 -2.57 -5.22 -17.17
CA LYS A 17 -2.18 -5.63 -18.53
C LYS A 17 -1.19 -4.68 -19.19
N GLU A 18 -1.01 -3.49 -18.63
CA GLU A 18 -0.08 -2.49 -19.16
C GLU A 18 1.31 -2.64 -18.56
N HIS A 19 1.40 -2.87 -17.25
CA HIS A 19 2.66 -3.00 -16.51
C HIS A 19 3.04 -4.47 -16.32
N THR A 20 3.22 -5.18 -17.44
CA THR A 20 3.66 -6.57 -17.45
C THR A 20 5.11 -6.71 -16.97
N VAL A 21 5.55 -7.92 -16.62
CA VAL A 21 6.92 -8.17 -16.15
C VAL A 21 7.99 -7.63 -17.09
N GLU A 22 7.76 -7.69 -18.39
CA GLU A 22 8.69 -7.21 -19.41
C GLU A 22 8.78 -5.67 -19.47
N LYS A 23 7.69 -4.99 -19.12
CA LYS A 23 7.56 -3.54 -19.22
C LYS A 23 7.86 -2.79 -17.92
N ILE A 24 7.82 -3.44 -16.78
CA ILE A 24 8.19 -2.77 -15.52
C ILE A 24 9.71 -2.67 -15.39
N LYS A 25 10.19 -1.59 -14.77
CA LYS A 25 11.58 -1.48 -14.37
C LYS A 25 11.80 -2.31 -13.11
N LYS A 26 12.59 -3.39 -13.19
CA LYS A 26 12.87 -4.23 -12.03
C LYS A 26 14.06 -3.72 -11.22
N VAL A 27 13.98 -3.90 -9.92
CA VAL A 27 15.14 -3.72 -9.03
C VAL A 27 15.91 -5.02 -9.00
N THR A 28 17.23 -4.95 -9.14
CA THR A 28 18.15 -6.10 -9.10
C THR A 28 19.22 -5.88 -8.05
N SER A 29 19.75 -6.94 -7.47
CA SER A 29 20.82 -6.88 -6.48
C SER A 29 21.52 -8.23 -6.35
N GLY A 30 22.70 -8.25 -5.75
CA GLY A 30 23.50 -9.45 -5.51
C GLY A 30 24.25 -9.41 -4.20
N SER A 31 24.71 -10.58 -3.75
CA SER A 31 25.52 -10.75 -2.54
C SER A 31 26.92 -10.16 -2.66
N THR A 32 27.42 -10.02 -3.90
CA THR A 32 28.65 -9.30 -4.26
C THR A 32 28.38 -8.41 -5.48
N PRO A 33 29.23 -7.44 -5.79
CA PRO A 33 29.09 -6.61 -7.00
C PRO A 33 29.04 -7.46 -8.28
N GLU A 34 29.86 -8.47 -8.40
CA GLU A 34 29.95 -9.37 -9.57
C GLU A 34 28.63 -10.15 -9.74
N ILE A 35 28.06 -10.64 -8.64
CA ILE A 35 26.76 -11.33 -8.66
C ILE A 35 25.63 -10.36 -9.00
N ALA A 36 25.69 -9.13 -8.49
CA ALA A 36 24.72 -8.11 -8.87
C ALA A 36 24.75 -7.83 -10.37
N ASP A 37 25.94 -7.78 -10.98
CA ASP A 37 26.10 -7.61 -12.43
C ASP A 37 25.53 -8.78 -13.24
N ILE A 38 25.75 -10.01 -12.79
CA ILE A 38 25.18 -11.21 -13.42
C ILE A 38 23.65 -11.19 -13.34
N VAL A 39 23.09 -10.93 -12.15
CA VAL A 39 21.64 -10.86 -11.96
C VAL A 39 21.04 -9.74 -12.80
N ASP A 40 21.68 -8.59 -12.83
CA ASP A 40 21.26 -7.44 -13.62
C ASP A 40 21.25 -7.75 -15.13
N ALA A 41 22.31 -8.38 -15.64
CA ALA A 41 22.40 -8.80 -17.04
C ALA A 41 21.30 -9.80 -17.44
N VAL A 42 21.00 -10.77 -16.57
CA VAL A 42 19.91 -11.75 -16.80
C VAL A 42 18.56 -11.03 -16.91
N TYR A 43 18.23 -10.13 -15.99
CA TYR A 43 16.96 -9.40 -16.07
C TYR A 43 16.92 -8.44 -17.27
N ASN A 44 18.01 -7.72 -17.56
CA ASN A 44 18.07 -6.82 -18.72
C ASN A 44 17.91 -7.56 -20.07
N SER A 45 18.20 -8.85 -20.14
CA SER A 45 18.02 -9.63 -21.38
C SER A 45 16.55 -9.86 -21.75
N VAL A 46 15.62 -9.69 -20.81
CA VAL A 46 14.18 -9.95 -21.00
C VAL A 46 13.29 -8.72 -20.74
N LEU A 47 13.85 -7.65 -20.19
CA LEU A 47 13.09 -6.45 -19.81
C LEU A 47 13.23 -5.35 -20.86
N ILE A 48 12.11 -4.76 -21.26
CA ILE A 48 12.09 -3.64 -22.23
C ILE A 48 12.57 -2.34 -21.58
N ASN A 49 12.16 -2.07 -20.34
CA ASN A 49 12.47 -0.84 -19.63
C ASN A 49 13.67 -0.95 -18.67
N GLY A 50 14.42 -2.05 -18.80
CA GLY A 50 15.64 -2.28 -18.06
C GLY A 50 15.46 -2.47 -16.56
N THR A 51 16.54 -2.29 -15.83
CA THR A 51 16.64 -2.53 -14.39
C THR A 51 17.09 -1.29 -13.63
N HIS A 52 16.94 -1.36 -12.31
CA HIS A 52 17.64 -0.50 -11.36
C HIS A 52 18.49 -1.40 -10.46
N LYS A 53 19.81 -1.39 -10.67
CA LYS A 53 20.74 -2.17 -9.84
C LYS A 53 20.91 -1.49 -8.49
N ALA A 54 20.36 -2.12 -7.45
CA ALA A 54 20.50 -1.63 -6.08
C ALA A 54 21.88 -1.98 -5.51
N PRO A 55 22.43 -1.15 -4.63
CA PRO A 55 23.79 -1.34 -4.10
C PRO A 55 23.91 -2.55 -3.16
N SER A 56 22.81 -3.12 -2.69
CA SER A 56 22.79 -4.34 -1.88
C SER A 56 21.40 -4.99 -1.89
N ILE A 57 21.35 -6.27 -1.51
CA ILE A 57 20.10 -7.01 -1.30
C ILE A 57 19.20 -6.29 -0.28
N LYS A 58 19.77 -5.81 0.83
CA LYS A 58 19.02 -5.06 1.86
C LYS A 58 18.32 -3.81 1.31
N VAL A 59 18.98 -3.09 0.41
CA VAL A 59 18.36 -1.90 -0.24
C VAL A 59 17.24 -2.34 -1.17
N ALA A 60 17.42 -3.40 -1.94
CA ALA A 60 16.40 -3.93 -2.83
C ALA A 60 15.15 -4.43 -2.05
N GLU A 61 15.35 -5.13 -0.94
CA GLU A 61 14.27 -5.56 -0.03
C GLU A 61 13.54 -4.36 0.57
N ALA A 62 14.29 -3.39 1.09
CA ALA A 62 13.72 -2.18 1.69
C ALA A 62 12.89 -1.37 0.67
N SER A 63 13.33 -1.30 -0.60
CA SER A 63 12.60 -0.59 -1.64
C SER A 63 11.20 -1.15 -1.85
N LYS A 64 11.05 -2.47 -1.85
CA LYS A 64 9.75 -3.14 -1.98
C LYS A 64 8.83 -2.84 -0.81
N ILE A 65 9.34 -2.91 0.39
CA ILE A 65 8.54 -2.68 1.60
C ILE A 65 8.06 -1.23 1.68
N ILE A 66 8.89 -0.25 1.32
CA ILE A 66 8.47 1.16 1.38
C ILE A 66 7.43 1.52 0.31
N GLU A 67 7.41 0.87 -0.86
CA GLU A 67 6.36 1.07 -1.87
C GLU A 67 4.97 0.78 -1.29
N ASN A 68 4.82 -0.35 -0.60
CA ASN A 68 3.56 -0.76 0.02
C ASN A 68 3.26 0.04 1.30
N SER A 69 4.27 0.31 2.12
CA SER A 69 4.10 1.12 3.33
C SER A 69 3.69 2.56 3.02
N GLN A 70 4.25 3.16 1.98
CA GLN A 70 3.84 4.49 1.51
C GLN A 70 2.37 4.51 1.09
N ARG A 71 1.94 3.50 0.33
CA ARG A 71 0.54 3.37 -0.11
C ARG A 71 -0.39 3.23 1.08
N ASP A 72 -0.04 2.38 2.04
CA ASP A 72 -0.81 2.17 3.26
C ASP A 72 -0.98 3.45 4.09
N VAL A 73 0.10 4.20 4.30
CA VAL A 73 0.09 5.49 5.02
C VAL A 73 -0.78 6.51 4.29
N ASN A 74 -0.67 6.57 2.96
CA ASN A 74 -1.44 7.49 2.14
C ASN A 74 -2.94 7.17 2.19
N ILE A 75 -3.32 5.89 2.13
CA ILE A 75 -4.72 5.48 2.29
C ILE A 75 -5.22 5.81 3.70
N ALA A 76 -4.41 5.57 4.74
CA ALA A 76 -4.76 5.93 6.10
C ALA A 76 -5.05 7.42 6.25
N PHE A 77 -4.23 8.28 5.64
CA PHE A 77 -4.46 9.72 5.63
C PHE A 77 -5.81 10.07 4.99
N MET A 78 -6.13 9.48 3.83
CA MET A 78 -7.42 9.71 3.17
C MET A 78 -8.60 9.17 3.99
N ASN A 79 -8.43 8.04 4.66
CA ASN A 79 -9.43 7.48 5.58
C ASN A 79 -9.67 8.38 6.79
N GLU A 80 -8.62 8.99 7.34
CA GLU A 80 -8.75 9.96 8.43
C GLU A 80 -9.52 11.19 7.98
N LEU A 81 -9.19 11.75 6.81
CA LEU A 81 -9.92 12.87 6.21
C LEU A 81 -11.40 12.54 5.99
N ALA A 82 -11.71 11.33 5.50
CA ALA A 82 -13.09 10.89 5.32
C ALA A 82 -13.87 10.88 6.66
N LYS A 83 -13.24 10.44 7.75
CA LYS A 83 -13.85 10.47 9.10
C LYS A 83 -14.07 11.90 9.58
N ILE A 84 -13.10 12.79 9.37
CA ILE A 84 -13.18 14.21 9.76
C ILE A 84 -14.29 14.91 8.97
N PHE A 85 -14.29 14.80 7.64
CA PHE A 85 -15.27 15.48 6.80
C PHE A 85 -16.68 14.93 6.99
N ASN A 86 -16.83 13.63 7.21
CA ASN A 86 -18.13 13.07 7.58
C ASN A 86 -18.66 13.65 8.90
N ALA A 87 -17.79 13.85 9.89
CA ALA A 87 -18.18 14.51 11.15
C ALA A 87 -18.54 15.99 10.98
N MET A 88 -17.93 16.65 9.99
CA MET A 88 -18.22 18.05 9.64
C MET A 88 -19.43 18.21 8.70
N GLY A 89 -19.99 17.12 8.18
CA GLY A 89 -21.06 17.15 7.18
C GLY A 89 -20.62 17.60 5.79
N ILE A 90 -19.34 17.42 5.46
CA ILE A 90 -18.73 17.77 4.17
C ILE A 90 -18.53 16.49 3.34
N ASP A 91 -18.81 16.55 2.05
CA ASP A 91 -18.51 15.43 1.15
C ASP A 91 -17.00 15.33 0.91
N THR A 92 -16.44 14.17 1.23
CA THR A 92 -15.00 13.92 1.11
C THR A 92 -14.55 13.93 -0.35
N ASN A 93 -15.39 13.45 -1.28
CA ASN A 93 -15.03 13.41 -2.70
C ASN A 93 -14.95 14.83 -3.27
N ASP A 94 -15.89 15.70 -2.92
CA ASP A 94 -15.86 17.11 -3.36
C ASP A 94 -14.59 17.80 -2.89
N VAL A 95 -14.14 17.55 -1.66
CA VAL A 95 -12.89 18.11 -1.14
C VAL A 95 -11.67 17.55 -1.89
N ILE A 96 -11.65 16.25 -2.17
CA ILE A 96 -10.55 15.61 -2.93
C ILE A 96 -10.51 16.16 -4.36
N GLU A 97 -11.65 16.31 -5.03
CA GLU A 97 -11.71 16.87 -6.39
C GLU A 97 -11.23 18.34 -6.41
N ALA A 98 -11.66 19.14 -5.44
CA ALA A 98 -11.19 20.51 -5.31
C ALA A 98 -9.67 20.58 -5.08
N ALA A 99 -9.14 19.75 -4.18
CA ALA A 99 -7.70 19.67 -3.90
C ALA A 99 -6.91 19.17 -5.12
N ALA A 100 -7.48 18.23 -5.90
CA ALA A 100 -6.87 17.67 -7.10
C ALA A 100 -6.76 18.68 -8.25
N SER A 101 -7.42 19.82 -8.17
CA SER A 101 -7.21 20.93 -9.11
C SER A 101 -5.80 21.54 -9.02
N LYS A 102 -5.09 21.27 -7.93
CA LYS A 102 -3.70 21.71 -7.76
C LYS A 102 -2.74 20.71 -8.44
N TRP A 103 -1.89 21.19 -9.30
CA TRP A 103 -1.00 20.39 -10.16
C TRP A 103 -0.09 19.38 -9.44
N ASN A 104 0.27 19.63 -8.19
CA ASN A 104 1.15 18.76 -7.40
C ASN A 104 0.42 18.00 -6.27
N PHE A 105 -0.91 17.98 -6.29
CA PHE A 105 -1.68 17.17 -5.35
C PHE A 105 -1.70 15.71 -5.80
N ILE A 106 -1.35 14.81 -4.90
CA ILE A 106 -1.42 13.36 -5.17
C ILE A 106 -2.83 12.90 -4.87
N LYS A 107 -3.63 12.72 -5.92
CA LYS A 107 -5.01 12.28 -5.81
C LYS A 107 -5.12 10.83 -5.38
N LEU A 108 -5.61 10.61 -4.19
CA LEU A 108 -5.90 9.30 -3.59
C LEU A 108 -7.32 9.32 -3.02
N SER A 109 -7.88 8.15 -2.78
CA SER A 109 -9.24 8.00 -2.24
C SER A 109 -9.22 7.21 -0.94
N PRO A 110 -10.18 7.48 -0.02
CA PRO A 110 -10.41 6.60 1.13
C PRO A 110 -10.83 5.21 0.67
N GLY A 111 -10.53 4.20 1.47
CA GLY A 111 -10.93 2.83 1.16
C GLY A 111 -10.49 1.81 2.20
N LEU A 112 -11.00 0.61 2.08
CA LEU A 112 -10.55 -0.52 2.86
C LEU A 112 -9.19 -1.03 2.32
N VAL A 113 -8.29 -1.35 3.22
CA VAL A 113 -6.99 -1.95 2.88
C VAL A 113 -7.06 -3.43 3.16
N GLY A 114 -6.83 -4.23 2.13
CA GLY A 114 -6.84 -5.69 2.19
C GLY A 114 -5.76 -6.31 1.29
N GLY A 115 -5.82 -7.63 1.12
CA GLY A 115 -4.89 -8.40 0.31
C GLY A 115 -3.58 -8.72 1.04
N HIS A 116 -2.66 -9.38 0.31
CA HIS A 116 -1.44 -9.94 0.90
C HIS A 116 -0.31 -8.93 1.12
N CYS A 117 -0.26 -7.85 0.36
CA CYS A 117 0.91 -6.97 0.37
C CYS A 117 0.69 -5.72 1.23
N ILE A 118 -0.30 -4.88 0.87
CA ILE A 118 -0.47 -3.57 1.51
C ILE A 118 -0.87 -3.71 3.00
N SER A 119 -1.64 -4.74 3.34
CA SER A 119 -2.06 -4.99 4.73
C SER A 119 -1.00 -5.69 5.58
N VAL A 120 0.03 -6.29 4.98
CA VAL A 120 1.01 -7.16 5.66
C VAL A 120 2.41 -6.57 5.68
N ASP A 121 2.93 -6.10 4.54
CA ASP A 121 4.31 -5.60 4.44
C ASP A 121 4.65 -4.50 5.45
N PRO A 122 3.77 -3.54 5.77
CA PRO A 122 4.08 -2.52 6.77
C PRO A 122 4.38 -3.11 8.15
N TYR A 123 3.76 -4.25 8.53
CA TYR A 123 4.03 -4.89 9.81
C TYR A 123 5.44 -5.46 9.89
N TYR A 124 5.99 -6.00 8.79
CA TYR A 124 7.38 -6.46 8.76
C TYR A 124 8.35 -5.29 9.01
N LEU A 125 8.09 -4.13 8.39
CA LEU A 125 8.93 -2.95 8.60
C LEU A 125 8.77 -2.39 10.01
N ILE A 126 7.55 -2.38 10.56
CA ILE A 126 7.27 -1.97 11.95
C ILE A 126 8.04 -2.84 12.92
N GLN A 127 7.94 -4.17 12.78
CA GLN A 127 8.66 -5.11 13.63
C GLN A 127 10.18 -4.95 13.50
N LYS A 128 10.67 -4.81 12.27
CA LYS A 128 12.10 -4.62 12.04
C LYS A 128 12.62 -3.34 12.67
N ALA A 129 11.88 -2.25 12.56
CA ALA A 129 12.24 -0.98 13.20
C ALA A 129 12.36 -1.12 14.72
N GLN A 130 11.42 -1.83 15.36
CA GLN A 130 11.44 -2.08 16.81
C GLN A 130 12.66 -2.89 17.24
N VAL A 131 13.08 -3.88 16.44
CA VAL A 131 14.32 -4.64 16.70
C VAL A 131 15.55 -3.73 16.74
N TYR A 132 15.54 -2.65 15.96
CA TYR A 132 16.59 -1.63 15.95
C TYR A 132 16.35 -0.46 16.93
N GLY A 133 15.38 -0.60 17.85
CA GLY A 133 15.08 0.43 18.85
C GLY A 133 14.34 1.67 18.30
N VAL A 134 13.84 1.61 17.07
CA VAL A 134 13.08 2.71 16.46
C VAL A 134 11.59 2.47 16.59
N LEU A 135 10.85 3.44 17.16
CA LEU A 135 9.39 3.38 17.24
C LEU A 135 8.76 3.99 15.98
N PRO A 136 8.18 3.19 15.07
CA PRO A 136 7.64 3.67 13.79
C PRO A 136 6.22 4.23 13.95
N ARG A 137 6.10 5.41 14.55
CA ARG A 137 4.80 6.00 14.97
C ARG A 137 3.84 6.22 13.79
N VAL A 138 4.33 6.76 12.68
CA VAL A 138 3.49 7.06 11.50
C VAL A 138 2.89 5.77 10.92
N MET A 139 3.72 4.77 10.65
CA MET A 139 3.24 3.49 10.09
C MET A 139 2.32 2.75 11.05
N SER A 140 2.64 2.73 12.35
CA SER A 140 1.80 2.08 13.37
C SER A 140 0.44 2.75 13.51
N SER A 141 0.38 4.08 13.43
CA SER A 141 -0.88 4.84 13.48
C SER A 141 -1.70 4.60 12.22
N ALA A 142 -1.07 4.62 11.05
CA ALA A 142 -1.71 4.35 9.77
C ALA A 142 -2.35 2.94 9.74
N ARG A 143 -1.60 1.92 10.17
CA ARG A 143 -2.14 0.55 10.26
C ARG A 143 -3.34 0.46 11.18
N ARG A 144 -3.26 1.02 12.38
CA ARG A 144 -4.39 1.03 13.33
C ARG A 144 -5.63 1.70 12.73
N LEU A 145 -5.44 2.79 11.99
CA LEU A 145 -6.53 3.51 11.35
C LEU A 145 -7.17 2.66 10.24
N ASN A 146 -6.35 2.09 9.35
CA ASN A 146 -6.82 1.26 8.24
C ASN A 146 -7.50 -0.01 8.73
N ASP A 147 -6.96 -0.68 9.76
CA ASP A 147 -7.56 -1.87 10.37
C ASP A 147 -8.94 -1.57 10.99
N GLY A 148 -9.12 -0.37 11.54
CA GLY A 148 -10.39 0.08 12.13
C GLY A 148 -11.44 0.54 11.11
N MET A 149 -11.12 0.63 9.80
CA MET A 149 -12.06 1.16 8.82
C MET A 149 -13.25 0.26 8.55
N GLY A 150 -13.09 -1.06 8.62
CA GLY A 150 -14.20 -2.00 8.48
C GLY A 150 -15.28 -1.77 9.55
N GLU A 151 -14.85 -1.65 10.80
CA GLU A 151 -15.74 -1.33 11.93
C GLU A 151 -16.39 0.06 11.76
N TYR A 152 -15.61 1.05 11.32
CA TYR A 152 -16.14 2.39 11.05
C TYR A 152 -17.27 2.35 10.02
N VAL A 153 -17.06 1.67 8.89
CA VAL A 153 -18.09 1.53 7.84
C VAL A 153 -19.34 0.84 8.37
N ALA A 154 -19.20 -0.28 9.10
CA ALA A 154 -20.32 -1.00 9.70
C ALA A 154 -21.12 -0.08 10.65
N ASN A 155 -20.43 0.68 11.49
CA ASN A 155 -21.07 1.63 12.41
C ASN A 155 -21.79 2.77 11.67
N GLN A 156 -21.26 3.26 10.53
CA GLN A 156 -21.96 4.26 9.71
C GLN A 156 -23.22 3.67 9.06
N VAL A 157 -23.18 2.41 8.58
CA VAL A 157 -24.38 1.73 8.07
C VAL A 157 -25.47 1.64 9.13
N ILE A 158 -25.14 1.21 10.35
CA ILE A 158 -26.09 1.13 11.46
C ILE A 158 -26.70 2.51 11.79
N LYS A 159 -25.87 3.56 11.85
CA LYS A 159 -26.36 4.94 12.07
C LYS A 159 -27.32 5.40 10.98
N LEU A 160 -27.01 5.11 9.71
CA LEU A 160 -27.87 5.46 8.59
C LEU A 160 -29.19 4.67 8.59
N MET A 161 -29.15 3.39 8.93
CA MET A 161 -30.35 2.55 9.10
C MET A 161 -31.26 3.15 10.17
N ASN A 162 -30.72 3.45 11.34
CA ASN A 162 -31.48 4.06 12.44
C ASN A 162 -32.08 5.41 12.04
N LYS A 163 -31.30 6.27 11.36
CA LYS A 163 -31.79 7.56 10.85
C LYS A 163 -32.95 7.41 9.85
N LYS A 164 -32.96 6.31 9.11
CA LYS A 164 -34.00 5.97 8.11
C LYS A 164 -35.16 5.16 8.69
N GLY A 165 -35.14 4.83 9.98
CA GLY A 165 -36.16 3.98 10.61
C GLY A 165 -36.10 2.51 10.20
N VAL A 166 -34.98 2.05 9.67
CA VAL A 166 -34.77 0.63 9.29
C VAL A 166 -34.28 -0.14 10.51
N LEU A 167 -34.98 -1.21 10.87
CA LEU A 167 -34.55 -2.09 11.96
C LEU A 167 -33.26 -2.82 11.59
N VAL A 168 -32.27 -2.76 12.48
CA VAL A 168 -30.99 -3.45 12.30
C VAL A 168 -31.13 -4.95 12.45
N LYS A 169 -31.97 -5.39 13.43
CA LYS A 169 -32.24 -6.79 13.66
C LYS A 169 -32.89 -7.42 12.43
N ASP A 170 -32.33 -8.53 11.97
CA ASP A 170 -32.78 -9.32 10.83
C ASP A 170 -32.75 -8.56 9.47
N ALA A 171 -32.07 -7.41 9.42
CA ALA A 171 -31.90 -6.67 8.17
C ALA A 171 -31.06 -7.46 7.16
N LYS A 172 -31.50 -7.41 5.89
CA LYS A 172 -30.74 -7.98 4.78
C LYS A 172 -29.85 -6.90 4.18
N ILE A 173 -28.54 -7.11 4.20
CA ILE A 173 -27.55 -6.19 3.65
C ILE A 173 -26.88 -6.88 2.46
N LEU A 174 -26.88 -6.20 1.31
CA LEU A 174 -26.13 -6.63 0.14
C LEU A 174 -24.76 -5.94 0.14
N LEU A 175 -23.70 -6.74 0.21
CA LEU A 175 -22.33 -6.27 0.08
C LEU A 175 -21.82 -6.55 -1.34
N LEU A 176 -21.35 -5.51 -2.03
CA LEU A 176 -20.84 -5.61 -3.39
C LEU A 176 -19.32 -5.32 -3.39
N GLY A 177 -18.58 -5.98 -4.27
CA GLY A 177 -17.16 -5.75 -4.46
C GLY A 177 -16.22 -6.56 -3.56
N ILE A 178 -16.64 -7.78 -3.21
CA ILE A 178 -15.79 -8.77 -2.52
C ILE A 178 -15.05 -9.60 -3.57
#